data_f813dd463107c93027df222f05cfbd32
#
_entry.id   f813dd463107c93027df222f05cfbd32
#
_cell.length_a   1.000
_cell.length_b   1.000
_cell.length_c   1.000
_cell.angle_alpha   90.00
_cell.angle_beta   90.00
_cell.angle_gamma   90.00
#
_symmetry.space_group_name_H-M   'P 1'
#
loop_
_entity.id
_entity.type
_entity.pdbx_description
1 polymer ?
#
loop_
_entity_poly.entity_id
_entity_poly.type
_entity_poly.pdbx_seq_one_letter_code
_entity_poly.pdbx_strand_id
1 'polypeptide(L)'
;MPPERHETAADTMALRARLDHVYWIGGGSGAGKSAVSRRIAARHGLRHYPTDDAMSDHAGRSTPADSPFLTEFLAMDMDERWVHRSPDTMLETFHWFRGEGFGLIVEDLLHLPRKPGVVVEGIRLLPHLVKPLLSRPRQAVWLLPTPEFRRAALEKRGSLWAIAGRTNDPERALHNLLERDRLFTERLQEETGRLDLTVIKVDSTMTEDDAANEVTEALGL
;
A
#
# COMPACT_ATOMS: atom_id res chain seq x y z
N MET A 1 -23.08 -21.27 -1.02
CA MET A 1 -22.04 -20.69 -0.17
C MET A 1 -20.91 -21.71 -0.07
N PRO A 2 -19.70 -21.43 -0.55
CA PRO A 2 -18.55 -22.25 -0.20
C PRO A 2 -18.29 -22.06 1.30
N PRO A 3 -17.80 -23.09 2.03
CA PRO A 3 -17.51 -22.97 3.44
C PRO A 3 -16.40 -21.95 3.63
N GLU A 4 -16.65 -20.94 4.49
CA GLU A 4 -15.60 -20.09 5.03
C GLU A 4 -14.57 -21.03 5.68
N ARG A 5 -13.39 -21.13 5.09
CA ARG A 5 -12.28 -21.79 5.76
C ARG A 5 -11.93 -20.90 6.95
N HIS A 6 -12.31 -21.33 8.14
CA HIS A 6 -11.79 -20.73 9.39
C HIS A 6 -10.28 -20.94 9.38
N GLU A 7 -9.57 -19.89 9.04
CA GLU A 7 -8.11 -19.87 9.16
C GLU A 7 -7.74 -20.16 10.61
N THR A 8 -7.09 -21.29 10.85
CA THR A 8 -6.77 -21.71 12.21
C THR A 8 -5.57 -20.91 12.75
N ALA A 9 -5.43 -20.81 14.06
CA ALA A 9 -4.26 -20.18 14.67
C ALA A 9 -2.94 -20.87 14.21
N ALA A 10 -3.00 -22.16 13.89
CA ALA A 10 -1.88 -22.93 13.35
C ALA A 10 -1.52 -22.48 11.92
N ASP A 11 -2.52 -22.21 11.08
CA ASP A 11 -2.31 -21.71 9.71
C ASP A 11 -1.65 -20.34 9.73
N THR A 12 -2.13 -19.43 10.59
CA THR A 12 -1.53 -18.10 10.76
C THR A 12 -0.09 -18.19 11.28
N MET A 13 0.21 -19.07 12.22
CA MET A 13 1.59 -19.30 12.71
C MET A 13 2.50 -19.84 11.60
N ALA A 14 2.01 -20.75 10.79
CA ALA A 14 2.76 -21.28 9.65
C ALA A 14 3.06 -20.19 8.61
N LEU A 15 2.10 -19.31 8.31
CA LEU A 15 2.30 -18.15 7.42
C LEU A 15 3.34 -17.18 7.96
N ARG A 16 3.27 -16.82 9.25
CA ARG A 16 4.28 -15.97 9.91
C ARG A 16 5.69 -16.54 9.77
N ALA A 17 5.87 -17.84 10.01
CA ALA A 17 7.16 -18.49 9.89
C ALA A 17 7.68 -18.52 8.44
N ARG A 18 6.79 -18.63 7.46
CA ARG A 18 7.15 -18.60 6.04
C ARG A 18 7.51 -17.20 5.54
N LEU A 19 6.96 -16.14 6.16
CA LEU A 19 7.13 -14.73 5.79
C LEU A 19 8.09 -13.98 6.72
N ASP A 20 8.83 -14.65 7.60
CA ASP A 20 9.74 -14.03 8.57
C ASP A 20 10.91 -13.25 7.93
N HIS A 21 11.22 -13.54 6.66
CA HIS A 21 12.25 -12.88 5.85
C HIS A 21 11.72 -11.67 5.07
N VAL A 22 10.43 -11.33 5.21
CA VAL A 22 9.78 -10.22 4.52
C VAL A 22 9.70 -9.01 5.43
N TYR A 23 10.11 -7.83 4.94
CA TYR A 23 9.98 -6.52 5.57
C TYR A 23 8.91 -5.73 4.83
N TRP A 24 7.95 -5.17 5.57
CA TRP A 24 6.74 -4.56 5.02
C TRP A 24 6.79 -3.04 5.14
N ILE A 25 6.66 -2.32 4.03
CA ILE A 25 6.61 -0.85 3.99
C ILE A 25 5.27 -0.43 3.39
N GLY A 26 4.27 -0.21 4.27
CA GLY A 26 2.97 0.32 3.90
C GLY A 26 2.93 1.85 3.90
N GLY A 27 1.73 2.41 3.70
CA GLY A 27 1.51 3.84 3.89
C GLY A 27 0.82 4.56 2.72
N GLY A 28 0.63 5.87 2.89
CA GLY A 28 -0.13 6.72 1.97
C GLY A 28 0.50 6.88 0.59
N SER A 29 -0.32 7.28 -0.38
CA SER A 29 0.15 7.65 -1.71
C SER A 29 1.10 8.84 -1.63
N GLY A 30 2.16 8.85 -2.42
CA GLY A 30 3.13 9.95 -2.44
C GLY A 30 4.08 10.01 -1.24
N ALA A 31 4.06 9.04 -0.33
CA ALA A 31 4.94 8.99 0.87
C ALA A 31 6.42 8.65 0.58
N GLY A 32 6.83 8.48 -0.66
CA GLY A 32 8.21 8.13 -0.99
C GLY A 32 8.60 6.65 -0.79
N LYS A 33 7.63 5.77 -0.49
CA LYS A 33 7.87 4.34 -0.22
C LYS A 33 8.81 3.66 -1.22
N SER A 34 8.57 3.83 -2.51
CA SER A 34 9.37 3.18 -3.57
C SER A 34 10.81 3.67 -3.66
N ALA A 35 11.08 4.94 -3.31
CA ALA A 35 12.45 5.45 -3.25
C ALA A 35 13.17 4.89 -2.02
N VAL A 36 12.52 4.94 -0.88
CA VAL A 36 13.03 4.43 0.41
C VAL A 36 13.29 2.93 0.34
N SER A 37 12.32 2.14 -0.12
CA SER A 37 12.43 0.67 -0.20
C SER A 37 13.52 0.20 -1.16
N ARG A 38 13.67 0.84 -2.33
CA ARG A 38 14.77 0.55 -3.26
C ARG A 38 16.13 0.81 -2.63
N ARG A 39 16.27 1.93 -1.89
CA ARG A 39 17.52 2.29 -1.20
C ARG A 39 17.86 1.28 -0.10
N ILE A 40 16.88 0.88 0.70
CA ILE A 40 17.03 -0.15 1.73
C ILE A 40 17.41 -1.50 1.10
N ALA A 41 16.70 -1.91 0.05
CA ALA A 41 16.98 -3.15 -0.64
C ALA A 41 18.42 -3.20 -1.17
N ALA A 42 18.87 -2.11 -1.81
CA ALA A 42 20.25 -2.01 -2.32
C ALA A 42 21.30 -2.01 -1.18
N ARG A 43 21.04 -1.28 -0.08
CA ARG A 43 21.98 -1.16 1.06
C ARG A 43 22.15 -2.47 1.82
N HIS A 44 21.07 -3.23 1.97
CA HIS A 44 21.05 -4.48 2.77
C HIS A 44 21.04 -5.75 1.93
N GLY A 45 21.19 -5.65 0.61
CA GLY A 45 21.20 -6.81 -0.28
C GLY A 45 19.88 -7.58 -0.28
N LEU A 46 18.75 -6.89 -0.12
CA LEU A 46 17.41 -7.46 -0.10
C LEU A 46 16.78 -7.42 -1.50
N ARG A 47 15.84 -8.31 -1.75
CA ARG A 47 14.98 -8.24 -2.93
C ARG A 47 13.94 -7.14 -2.74
N HIS A 48 13.73 -6.31 -3.76
CA HIS A 48 12.68 -5.30 -3.78
C HIS A 48 11.43 -5.86 -4.47
N TYR A 49 10.27 -5.78 -3.80
CA TYR A 49 8.98 -6.19 -4.34
C TYR A 49 7.98 -5.01 -4.21
N PRO A 50 7.86 -4.14 -5.24
CA PRO A 50 6.83 -3.10 -5.28
C PRO A 50 5.50 -3.74 -5.69
N THR A 51 4.46 -3.59 -4.85
CA THR A 51 3.14 -4.16 -5.15
C THR A 51 2.47 -3.52 -6.37
N ASP A 52 2.90 -2.32 -6.75
CA ASP A 52 2.38 -1.60 -7.91
C ASP A 52 2.79 -2.27 -9.23
N ASP A 53 3.97 -2.89 -9.29
CA ASP A 53 4.44 -3.61 -10.49
C ASP A 53 3.65 -4.90 -10.75
N ALA A 54 3.07 -5.50 -9.69
CA ALA A 54 2.26 -6.71 -9.79
C ALA A 54 0.76 -6.44 -10.06
N MET A 55 0.32 -5.16 -10.11
CA MET A 55 -1.10 -4.82 -10.20
C MET A 55 -1.80 -5.39 -11.44
N SER A 56 -1.16 -5.33 -12.60
CA SER A 56 -1.74 -5.81 -13.85
C SER A 56 -1.91 -7.32 -13.84
N ASP A 57 -0.91 -8.05 -13.34
CA ASP A 57 -0.95 -9.51 -13.17
C ASP A 57 -2.05 -9.91 -12.19
N HIS A 58 -2.08 -9.26 -11.02
CA HIS A 58 -3.10 -9.52 -10.00
C HIS A 58 -4.51 -9.23 -10.50
N ALA A 59 -4.71 -8.15 -11.26
CA ALA A 59 -6.00 -7.86 -11.86
C ALA A 59 -6.43 -8.96 -12.86
N GLY A 60 -5.50 -9.50 -13.64
CA GLY A 60 -5.75 -10.62 -14.56
C GLY A 60 -6.04 -11.94 -13.87
N ARG A 61 -5.54 -12.14 -12.66
CA ARG A 61 -5.78 -13.35 -11.82
C ARG A 61 -7.01 -13.23 -10.95
N SER A 62 -7.55 -12.02 -10.76
CA SER A 62 -8.73 -11.78 -9.94
C SER A 62 -10.00 -12.16 -10.67
N THR A 63 -10.99 -12.67 -9.93
CA THR A 63 -12.34 -12.94 -10.44
C THR A 63 -13.35 -11.93 -9.87
N PRO A 64 -14.50 -11.71 -10.53
CA PRO A 64 -15.55 -10.84 -9.97
C PRO A 64 -16.05 -11.28 -8.59
N ALA A 65 -15.96 -12.56 -8.27
CA ALA A 65 -16.32 -13.09 -6.95
C ALA A 65 -15.31 -12.71 -5.86
N ASP A 66 -14.01 -12.72 -6.21
CA ASP A 66 -12.92 -12.42 -5.26
C ASP A 66 -12.65 -10.92 -5.14
N SER A 67 -12.95 -10.15 -6.20
CA SER A 67 -12.64 -8.73 -6.32
C SER A 67 -13.79 -7.94 -6.94
N PRO A 68 -14.95 -7.87 -6.27
CA PRO A 68 -16.14 -7.18 -6.79
C PRO A 68 -15.92 -5.68 -6.98
N PHE A 69 -15.23 -5.01 -6.06
CA PHE A 69 -14.93 -3.57 -6.19
C PHE A 69 -13.96 -3.26 -7.34
N LEU A 70 -12.99 -4.14 -7.60
CA LEU A 70 -12.14 -4.03 -8.80
C LEU A 70 -12.97 -4.16 -10.07
N THR A 71 -13.86 -5.13 -10.11
CA THR A 71 -14.76 -5.36 -11.25
C THR A 71 -15.63 -4.14 -11.53
N GLU A 72 -16.27 -3.58 -10.49
CA GLU A 72 -17.05 -2.35 -10.60
C GLU A 72 -16.19 -1.17 -11.06
N PHE A 73 -15.00 -1.01 -10.46
CA PHE A 73 -14.08 0.07 -10.82
C PHE A 73 -13.63 0.00 -12.28
N LEU A 74 -13.36 -1.19 -12.79
CA LEU A 74 -12.96 -1.38 -14.19
C LEU A 74 -14.09 -1.08 -15.18
N ALA A 75 -15.35 -1.29 -14.78
CA ALA A 75 -16.52 -0.97 -15.60
C ALA A 75 -16.80 0.55 -15.71
N MET A 76 -16.32 1.37 -14.78
CA MET A 76 -16.49 2.82 -14.77
C MET A 76 -15.59 3.49 -15.81
N ASP A 77 -16.07 4.56 -16.44
CA ASP A 77 -15.23 5.47 -17.20
C ASP A 77 -14.38 6.40 -16.30
N MET A 78 -13.58 7.29 -16.90
CA MET A 78 -12.67 8.16 -16.14
C MET A 78 -13.43 9.19 -15.29
N ASP A 79 -14.53 9.73 -15.78
CA ASP A 79 -15.31 10.73 -15.05
C ASP A 79 -16.11 10.09 -13.92
N GLU A 80 -16.68 8.92 -14.13
CA GLU A 80 -17.32 8.14 -13.09
C GLU A 80 -16.34 7.80 -11.96
N ARG A 81 -15.12 7.39 -12.30
CA ARG A 81 -14.08 7.07 -11.30
C ARG A 81 -13.67 8.26 -10.46
N TRP A 82 -13.48 9.45 -11.10
CA TRP A 82 -12.67 10.50 -10.51
C TRP A 82 -13.39 11.84 -10.36
N VAL A 83 -14.50 12.08 -11.08
CA VAL A 83 -15.25 13.36 -11.07
C VAL A 83 -16.56 13.24 -10.33
N HIS A 84 -17.38 12.22 -10.66
CA HIS A 84 -18.77 12.16 -10.21
C HIS A 84 -18.94 11.56 -8.82
N ARG A 85 -17.97 10.83 -8.33
CA ARG A 85 -17.99 10.21 -7.00
C ARG A 85 -17.36 11.15 -5.98
N SER A 86 -17.93 11.21 -4.76
CA SER A 86 -17.31 11.92 -3.65
C SER A 86 -16.02 11.24 -3.18
N PRO A 87 -15.09 11.99 -2.56
CA PRO A 87 -13.90 11.39 -1.94
C PRO A 87 -14.20 10.25 -0.95
N ASP A 88 -15.26 10.40 -0.14
CA ASP A 88 -15.71 9.36 0.79
C ASP A 88 -16.16 8.10 0.06
N THR A 89 -16.98 8.25 -0.99
CA THR A 89 -17.41 7.11 -1.82
C THR A 89 -16.20 6.42 -2.46
N MET A 90 -15.24 7.20 -2.98
CA MET A 90 -14.00 6.65 -3.52
C MET A 90 -13.20 5.89 -2.46
N LEU A 91 -13.09 6.43 -1.23
CA LEU A 91 -12.39 5.80 -0.13
C LEU A 91 -13.03 4.45 0.24
N GLU A 92 -14.37 4.40 0.32
CA GLU A 92 -15.11 3.20 0.73
C GLU A 92 -15.18 2.12 -0.33
N THR A 93 -15.03 2.47 -1.59
CA THR A 93 -15.23 1.54 -2.70
C THR A 93 -13.97 1.31 -3.55
N PHE A 94 -12.84 1.92 -3.18
CA PHE A 94 -11.61 1.68 -3.90
C PHE A 94 -11.03 0.31 -3.51
N HIS A 95 -10.99 -0.60 -4.46
CA HIS A 95 -10.67 -2.02 -4.28
C HIS A 95 -9.41 -2.28 -3.44
N TRP A 96 -8.34 -1.50 -3.62
CA TRP A 96 -7.11 -1.67 -2.83
C TRP A 96 -7.27 -1.23 -1.38
N PHE A 97 -8.11 -0.23 -1.11
CA PHE A 97 -8.39 0.20 0.26
C PHE A 97 -9.36 -0.76 0.98
N ARG A 98 -9.99 -1.67 0.21
CA ARG A 98 -10.81 -2.77 0.70
C ARG A 98 -10.01 -4.07 0.89
N GLY A 99 -8.72 -4.07 0.50
CA GLY A 99 -7.84 -5.22 0.63
C GLY A 99 -7.95 -6.24 -0.48
N GLU A 100 -8.71 -5.94 -1.56
CA GLU A 100 -8.81 -6.86 -2.69
C GLU A 100 -7.43 -7.09 -3.32
N GLY A 101 -7.16 -8.35 -3.65
CA GLY A 101 -5.89 -8.79 -4.21
C GLY A 101 -4.73 -8.87 -3.21
N PHE A 102 -4.92 -8.62 -1.90
CA PHE A 102 -3.85 -8.81 -0.91
C PHE A 102 -3.40 -10.26 -0.81
N GLY A 103 -4.31 -11.21 -0.92
CA GLY A 103 -3.98 -12.65 -0.96
C GLY A 103 -2.98 -13.01 -2.06
N LEU A 104 -3.08 -12.36 -3.23
CA LEU A 104 -2.14 -12.57 -4.35
C LEU A 104 -0.73 -12.04 -4.02
N ILE A 105 -0.62 -10.92 -3.26
CA ILE A 105 0.67 -10.44 -2.76
C ILE A 105 1.30 -11.49 -1.84
N VAL A 106 0.52 -12.05 -0.92
CA VAL A 106 0.98 -13.09 0.01
C VAL A 106 1.43 -14.34 -0.76
N GLU A 107 0.64 -14.76 -1.74
CA GLU A 107 0.97 -15.89 -2.62
C GLU A 107 2.30 -15.68 -3.34
N ASP A 108 2.48 -14.53 -3.97
CA ASP A 108 3.74 -14.19 -4.66
C ASP A 108 4.93 -14.22 -3.70
N LEU A 109 4.80 -13.61 -2.51
CA LEU A 109 5.86 -13.59 -1.51
C LEU A 109 6.23 -15.00 -1.01
N LEU A 110 5.25 -15.91 -0.92
CA LEU A 110 5.45 -17.31 -0.52
C LEU A 110 6.16 -18.13 -1.60
N HIS A 111 6.10 -17.71 -2.88
CA HIS A 111 6.83 -18.32 -3.99
C HIS A 111 8.26 -17.81 -4.13
N LEU A 112 8.59 -16.66 -3.51
CA LEU A 112 9.95 -16.14 -3.55
C LEU A 112 10.91 -16.96 -2.66
N PRO A 113 12.18 -17.13 -3.08
CA PRO A 113 13.20 -17.71 -2.21
C PRO A 113 13.38 -16.87 -0.94
N ARG A 114 13.57 -17.53 0.21
CA ARG A 114 13.79 -16.87 1.50
C ARG A 114 15.08 -16.05 1.58
N LYS A 115 16.04 -16.34 0.72
CA LYS A 115 17.33 -15.62 0.62
C LYS A 115 17.55 -15.15 -0.82
N PRO A 116 17.92 -13.86 -1.02
CA PRO A 116 17.95 -12.81 -0.01
C PRO A 116 16.55 -12.53 0.55
N GLY A 117 16.46 -11.87 1.73
CA GLY A 117 15.19 -11.39 2.28
C GLY A 117 14.50 -10.40 1.34
N VAL A 118 13.25 -10.07 1.61
CA VAL A 118 12.41 -9.25 0.72
C VAL A 118 11.96 -7.98 1.43
N VAL A 119 12.08 -6.81 0.77
CA VAL A 119 11.36 -5.59 1.12
C VAL A 119 10.17 -5.47 0.18
N VAL A 120 8.96 -5.61 0.73
CA VAL A 120 7.71 -5.38 0.02
C VAL A 120 7.17 -4.00 0.34
N GLU A 121 6.72 -3.25 -0.67
CA GLU A 121 6.16 -1.91 -0.47
C GLU A 121 4.90 -1.67 -1.29
N GLY A 122 4.01 -0.82 -0.77
CA GLY A 122 2.84 -0.37 -1.51
C GLY A 122 1.68 0.12 -0.65
N ILE A 123 0.71 0.77 -1.31
CA ILE A 123 -0.53 1.25 -0.67
C ILE A 123 -1.50 0.11 -0.33
N ARG A 124 -1.31 -1.06 -0.95
CA ARG A 124 -2.11 -2.27 -0.75
C ARG A 124 -1.78 -3.01 0.55
N LEU A 125 -0.71 -2.60 1.24
CA LEU A 125 -0.27 -3.20 2.51
C LEU A 125 -1.04 -2.56 3.68
N LEU A 126 -2.30 -2.95 3.82
CA LEU A 126 -3.18 -2.42 4.86
C LEU A 126 -2.79 -2.99 6.24
N PRO A 127 -2.81 -2.16 7.31
CA PRO A 127 -2.37 -2.56 8.65
C PRO A 127 -3.04 -3.84 9.17
N HIS A 128 -4.37 -3.97 9.04
CA HIS A 128 -5.12 -5.13 9.52
C HIS A 128 -4.81 -6.43 8.75
N LEU A 129 -4.40 -6.32 7.48
CA LEU A 129 -4.04 -7.48 6.66
C LEU A 129 -2.59 -7.92 6.90
N VAL A 130 -1.69 -6.97 7.17
CA VAL A 130 -0.26 -7.25 7.40
C VAL A 130 -0.02 -7.71 8.83
N LYS A 131 -0.66 -7.09 9.84
CA LYS A 131 -0.45 -7.39 11.26
C LYS A 131 -0.51 -8.88 11.62
N PRO A 132 -1.48 -9.67 11.13
CA PRO A 132 -1.55 -11.11 11.40
C PRO A 132 -0.35 -11.89 10.87
N LEU A 133 0.36 -11.37 9.86
CA LEU A 133 1.48 -12.05 9.20
C LEU A 133 2.84 -11.73 9.81
N LEU A 134 2.91 -10.78 10.75
CA LEU A 134 4.18 -10.38 11.35
C LEU A 134 4.66 -11.41 12.36
N SER A 135 5.91 -11.84 12.22
CA SER A 135 6.60 -12.75 13.17
C SER A 135 7.29 -11.99 14.30
N ARG A 136 7.55 -10.68 14.13
CA ARG A 136 8.19 -9.79 15.09
C ARG A 136 7.70 -8.34 14.94
N PRO A 137 7.76 -7.50 16.00
CA PRO A 137 7.27 -6.11 15.94
C PRO A 137 8.01 -5.25 14.89
N ARG A 138 9.34 -5.42 14.77
CA ARG A 138 10.19 -4.65 13.84
C ARG A 138 10.24 -5.26 12.43
N GLN A 139 9.11 -5.67 11.90
CA GLN A 139 9.01 -6.27 10.56
C GLN A 139 8.19 -5.41 9.60
N ALA A 140 7.48 -4.40 10.11
CA ALA A 140 6.62 -3.55 9.31
C ALA A 140 6.66 -2.10 9.77
N VAL A 141 6.52 -1.17 8.83
CA VAL A 141 6.41 0.28 9.06
C VAL A 141 5.47 0.91 8.04
N TRP A 142 4.76 1.96 8.46
CA TRP A 142 3.89 2.75 7.58
C TRP A 142 4.42 4.17 7.44
N LEU A 143 4.62 4.61 6.18
CA LEU A 143 5.01 5.98 5.85
C LEU A 143 3.74 6.80 5.60
N LEU A 144 3.49 7.81 6.44
CA LEU A 144 2.32 8.67 6.35
C LEU A 144 2.75 10.09 5.95
N PRO A 145 2.48 10.51 4.69
CA PRO A 145 2.89 11.82 4.21
C PRO A 145 1.94 12.90 4.74
N THR A 146 2.48 14.10 4.99
CA THR A 146 1.61 15.29 5.11
C THR A 146 0.98 15.62 3.76
N PRO A 147 -0.18 16.31 3.73
CA PRO A 147 -0.81 16.72 2.46
C PRO A 147 0.13 17.55 1.57
N GLU A 148 0.90 18.45 2.18
CA GLU A 148 1.86 19.33 1.51
C GLU A 148 2.99 18.50 0.87
N PHE A 149 3.59 17.59 1.65
CA PHE A 149 4.64 16.70 1.14
C PHE A 149 4.13 15.86 -0.03
N ARG A 150 2.95 15.25 0.11
CA ARG A 150 2.35 14.43 -0.95
C ARG A 150 2.15 15.24 -2.23
N ARG A 151 1.58 16.45 -2.14
CA ARG A 151 1.37 17.31 -3.30
C ARG A 151 2.68 17.63 -3.98
N ALA A 152 3.68 18.09 -3.23
CA ALA A 152 5.02 18.40 -3.73
C ALA A 152 5.70 17.19 -4.38
N ALA A 153 5.56 16.00 -3.79
CA ALA A 153 6.10 14.76 -4.34
C ALA A 153 5.46 14.37 -5.69
N LEU A 154 4.15 14.58 -5.84
CA LEU A 154 3.44 14.32 -7.10
C LEU A 154 3.79 15.36 -8.18
N GLU A 155 3.93 16.63 -7.81
CA GLU A 155 4.38 17.72 -8.69
C GLU A 155 5.80 17.44 -9.20
N LYS A 156 6.73 17.14 -8.30
CA LYS A 156 8.14 16.83 -8.63
C LYS A 156 8.27 15.66 -9.62
N ARG A 157 7.37 14.65 -9.52
CA ARG A 157 7.34 13.52 -10.46
C ARG A 157 6.62 13.83 -11.77
N GLY A 158 5.99 14.99 -11.91
CA GLY A 158 5.12 15.31 -13.04
C GLY A 158 3.85 14.47 -13.12
N SER A 159 3.48 13.79 -12.02
CA SER A 159 2.34 12.87 -11.98
C SER A 159 1.07 13.43 -11.34
N LEU A 160 1.11 14.67 -10.85
CA LEU A 160 -0.04 15.29 -10.16
C LEU A 160 -1.31 15.26 -11.03
N TRP A 161 -1.17 15.54 -12.31
CA TRP A 161 -2.27 15.59 -13.29
C TRP A 161 -2.42 14.31 -14.12
N ALA A 162 -1.62 13.28 -13.86
CA ALA A 162 -1.59 12.07 -14.70
C ALA A 162 -2.94 11.34 -14.83
N ILE A 163 -3.73 11.34 -13.75
CA ILE A 163 -5.08 10.77 -13.74
C ILE A 163 -6.10 11.87 -14.06
N ALA A 164 -6.08 12.96 -13.31
CA ALA A 164 -7.05 14.05 -13.42
C ALA A 164 -7.11 14.66 -14.82
N GLY A 165 -5.96 14.85 -15.48
CA GLY A 165 -5.87 15.39 -16.84
C GLY A 165 -6.50 14.51 -17.93
N ARG A 166 -6.97 13.30 -17.60
CA ARG A 166 -7.68 12.39 -18.50
C ARG A 166 -9.19 12.41 -18.32
N THR A 167 -9.70 13.30 -17.48
CA THR A 167 -11.14 13.52 -17.22
C THR A 167 -11.65 14.77 -17.90
N ASN A 168 -12.96 14.92 -17.97
CA ASN A 168 -13.60 16.13 -18.53
C ASN A 168 -13.60 17.31 -17.52
N ASP A 169 -13.33 17.05 -16.24
CA ASP A 169 -13.17 18.08 -15.20
C ASP A 169 -11.90 17.77 -14.37
N PRO A 170 -10.70 18.13 -14.90
CA PRO A 170 -9.43 17.80 -14.25
C PRO A 170 -9.26 18.41 -12.86
N GLU A 171 -9.77 19.63 -12.63
CA GLU A 171 -9.64 20.31 -11.33
C GLU A 171 -10.43 19.58 -10.25
N ARG A 172 -11.68 19.23 -10.56
CA ARG A 172 -12.52 18.44 -9.65
C ARG A 172 -11.96 17.05 -9.40
N ALA A 173 -11.50 16.38 -10.45
CA ALA A 173 -10.86 15.05 -10.33
C ALA A 173 -9.61 15.10 -9.45
N LEU A 174 -8.76 16.14 -9.62
CA LEU A 174 -7.58 16.32 -8.79
C LEU A 174 -7.95 16.58 -7.33
N HIS A 175 -8.93 17.48 -7.09
CA HIS A 175 -9.43 17.72 -5.74
C HIS A 175 -9.92 16.43 -5.08
N ASN A 176 -10.77 15.67 -5.77
CA ASN A 176 -11.31 14.40 -5.26
C ASN A 176 -10.21 13.36 -4.97
N LEU A 177 -9.23 13.24 -5.84
CA LEU A 177 -8.08 12.34 -5.67
C LEU A 177 -7.24 12.71 -4.44
N LEU A 178 -6.91 13.99 -4.28
CA LEU A 178 -6.11 14.47 -3.16
C LEU A 178 -6.85 14.30 -1.84
N GLU A 179 -8.15 14.59 -1.83
CA GLU A 179 -8.97 14.46 -0.62
C GLU A 179 -9.20 13.00 -0.25
N ARG A 180 -9.52 12.11 -1.19
CA ARG A 180 -9.58 10.67 -0.95
C ARG A 180 -8.29 10.13 -0.31
N ASP A 181 -7.14 10.54 -0.84
CA ASP A 181 -5.85 10.06 -0.35
C ASP A 181 -5.51 10.66 1.03
N ARG A 182 -6.01 11.88 1.35
CA ARG A 182 -5.93 12.44 2.68
C ARG A 182 -6.72 11.60 3.67
N LEU A 183 -7.98 11.32 3.35
CA LEU A 183 -8.87 10.46 4.15
C LEU A 183 -8.28 9.05 4.34
N PHE A 184 -7.69 8.49 3.29
CA PHE A 184 -7.00 7.21 3.40
C PHE A 184 -5.80 7.25 4.34
N THR A 185 -5.01 8.32 4.29
CA THR A 185 -3.85 8.50 5.20
C THR A 185 -4.30 8.62 6.66
N GLU A 186 -5.41 9.32 6.93
CA GLU A 186 -6.01 9.40 8.27
C GLU A 186 -6.49 8.04 8.75
N ARG A 187 -7.19 7.29 7.90
CA ARG A 187 -7.60 5.90 8.21
C ARG A 187 -6.39 5.01 8.55
N LEU A 188 -5.30 5.11 7.79
CA LEU A 188 -4.06 4.39 8.09
C LEU A 188 -3.47 4.80 9.45
N GLN A 189 -3.49 6.09 9.78
CA GLN A 189 -2.99 6.59 11.07
C GLN A 189 -3.81 6.04 12.24
N GLU A 190 -5.13 6.07 12.15
CA GLU A 190 -6.03 5.52 13.17
C GLU A 190 -5.82 3.99 13.34
N GLU A 191 -5.76 3.28 12.22
CA GLU A 191 -5.63 1.84 12.22
C GLU A 191 -4.27 1.37 12.74
N THR A 192 -3.18 2.01 12.33
CA THR A 192 -1.84 1.72 12.85
C THR A 192 -1.73 2.01 14.34
N GLY A 193 -2.34 3.10 14.82
CA GLY A 193 -2.40 3.42 16.25
C GLY A 193 -3.16 2.37 17.05
N ARG A 194 -4.33 1.94 16.56
CA ARG A 194 -5.14 0.89 17.19
C ARG A 194 -4.42 -0.47 17.24
N LEU A 195 -3.61 -0.77 16.24
CA LEU A 195 -2.90 -2.04 16.10
C LEU A 195 -1.49 -2.02 16.70
N ASP A 196 -1.07 -0.91 17.30
CA ASP A 196 0.28 -0.71 17.83
C ASP A 196 1.37 -1.04 16.78
N LEU A 197 1.29 -0.36 15.62
CA LEU A 197 2.20 -0.53 14.51
C LEU A 197 3.06 0.71 14.32
N THR A 198 4.30 0.52 13.87
CA THR A 198 5.27 1.59 13.68
C THR A 198 4.88 2.50 12.52
N VAL A 199 4.86 3.80 12.76
CA VAL A 199 4.56 4.86 11.78
C VAL A 199 5.71 5.84 11.72
N ILE A 200 6.07 6.26 10.52
CA ILE A 200 6.96 7.38 10.25
C ILE A 200 6.16 8.45 9.50
N LYS A 201 6.07 9.65 10.08
CA LYS A 201 5.47 10.80 9.41
C LYS A 201 6.48 11.41 8.45
N VAL A 202 6.08 11.59 7.20
CA VAL A 202 6.96 12.15 6.16
C VAL A 202 6.46 13.54 5.80
N ASP A 203 7.32 14.53 5.97
CA ASP A 203 7.07 15.93 5.65
C ASP A 203 8.18 16.55 4.79
N SER A 204 8.05 17.83 4.46
CA SER A 204 8.98 18.54 3.58
C SER A 204 10.36 18.78 4.17
N THR A 205 10.57 18.53 5.47
CA THR A 205 11.89 18.68 6.15
C THR A 205 12.70 17.40 6.04
N MET A 206 12.05 16.27 5.77
CA MET A 206 12.68 14.95 5.68
C MET A 206 13.24 14.69 4.28
N THR A 207 14.51 14.37 4.19
CA THR A 207 15.11 13.90 2.94
C THR A 207 14.82 12.42 2.69
N GLU A 208 15.05 11.95 1.45
CA GLU A 208 14.95 10.51 1.15
C GLU A 208 15.94 9.65 1.96
N ASP A 209 17.12 10.22 2.29
CA ASP A 209 18.12 9.55 3.12
C ASP A 209 17.68 9.45 4.57
N ASP A 210 17.10 10.53 5.11
CA ASP A 210 16.57 10.54 6.48
C ASP A 210 15.44 9.50 6.60
N ALA A 211 14.48 9.51 5.67
CA ALA A 211 13.41 8.53 5.65
C ALA A 211 13.93 7.08 5.55
N ALA A 212 14.93 6.84 4.70
CA ALA A 212 15.53 5.51 4.58
C ALA A 212 16.25 5.07 5.86
N ASN A 213 16.93 5.98 6.57
CA ASN A 213 17.59 5.69 7.82
C ASN A 213 16.58 5.38 8.93
N GLU A 214 15.52 6.19 9.08
CA GLU A 214 14.45 5.93 10.06
C GLU A 214 13.74 4.60 9.80
N VAL A 215 13.43 4.29 8.53
CA VAL A 215 12.82 3.00 8.18
C VAL A 215 13.76 1.84 8.45
N THR A 216 15.06 1.98 8.16
CA THR A 216 16.09 0.96 8.46
C THR A 216 16.12 0.66 9.96
N GLU A 217 16.16 1.72 10.79
CA GLU A 217 16.14 1.59 12.26
C GLU A 217 14.83 0.93 12.74
N ALA A 218 13.69 1.38 12.23
CA ALA A 218 12.37 0.83 12.58
C ALA A 218 12.25 -0.66 12.24
N LEU A 219 12.82 -1.09 11.12
CA LEU A 219 12.83 -2.49 10.69
C LEU A 219 13.93 -3.34 11.35
N GLY A 220 14.86 -2.72 12.06
CA GLY A 220 15.98 -3.42 12.71
C GLY A 220 16.97 -4.05 11.73
N LEU A 221 17.20 -3.35 10.62
CA LEU A 221 18.14 -3.72 9.56
C LEU A 221 19.53 -3.14 9.79
#